data_f4b435e12ee3b72ed5a53652ea72c891
#
_entry.id   f4b435e12ee3b72ed5a53652ea72c891
#
_cell.length_a   1.000
_cell.length_b   1.000
_cell.length_c   1.000
_cell.angle_alpha   90.00
_cell.angle_beta   90.00
_cell.angle_gamma   90.00
#
_symmetry.space_group_name_H-M   'P 1'
#
loop_
_entity.id
_entity.type
_entity.pdbx_description
1 polymer ?
#
loop_
_entity_poly.entity_id
_entity_poly.type
_entity_poly.pdbx_seq_one_letter_code
_entity_poly.pdbx_strand_id
1 'polypeptide(L)'
;MGLFSKIKNAFIKQEEKEDKKLTEIEKEEKIETEKYVSGLSKSRDNFVNKLSLLGIKYTKINDEFYDELEEILITADVGINTVMSFTDKLRKRVKSENITDFEYLKEVIVDELLMIYVGNDILTSKLNLKDNELNVVLFVGVNGVGKTTSIAKIANKLKKDNKKVMVIAGDTFRAGAVNQLKEWADKLDLLFFGDDRKDPSAVIYDGLLKAKEKKVDVVLIDTAGRLQNKVNLMKELEKMNRVISDIVPNNPVETLLVIDATTGQNGISQAKSFKEITNITGIVLTKLDGTAKGGIVLAIKENTNIPVKFVGLGEKETDLIPFDIEKYIYGLFKEF
;
A
#
# COMPACT_ATOMS: atom_id res chain seq x y z
N MET A 1 -25.99 -4.39 -14.10
CA MET A 1 -24.60 -4.93 -14.04
C MET A 1 -23.81 -3.97 -13.17
N GLY A 2 -23.41 -4.41 -12.00
CA GLY A 2 -22.66 -3.62 -11.01
C GLY A 2 -21.25 -3.22 -11.51
N LEU A 3 -20.58 -2.36 -10.76
CA LEU A 3 -19.22 -1.92 -11.07
C LEU A 3 -18.25 -3.11 -10.99
N PHE A 4 -18.40 -3.96 -9.97
CA PHE A 4 -17.59 -5.18 -9.83
C PHE A 4 -17.74 -6.13 -11.01
N SER A 5 -18.96 -6.39 -11.50
CA SER A 5 -19.19 -7.21 -12.70
C SER A 5 -18.45 -6.68 -13.93
N LYS A 6 -18.38 -5.35 -14.11
CA LYS A 6 -17.63 -4.74 -15.20
C LYS A 6 -16.13 -4.97 -15.05
N ILE A 7 -15.61 -4.76 -13.85
CA ILE A 7 -14.20 -5.01 -13.50
C ILE A 7 -13.86 -6.48 -13.72
N LYS A 8 -14.64 -7.41 -13.15
CA LYS A 8 -14.45 -8.86 -13.28
C LYS A 8 -14.42 -9.30 -14.75
N ASN A 9 -15.39 -8.85 -15.56
CA ASN A 9 -15.46 -9.18 -16.98
C ASN A 9 -14.28 -8.60 -17.79
N ALA A 10 -13.77 -7.42 -17.44
CA ALA A 10 -12.60 -6.84 -18.08
C ALA A 10 -11.35 -7.69 -17.84
N PHE A 11 -11.11 -8.12 -16.59
CA PHE A 11 -9.95 -8.96 -16.25
C PHE A 11 -10.08 -10.39 -16.79
N ILE A 12 -11.26 -11.00 -16.79
CA ILE A 12 -11.47 -12.32 -17.43
C ILE A 12 -11.11 -12.26 -18.92
N LYS A 13 -11.58 -11.24 -19.64
CA LYS A 13 -11.23 -11.04 -21.06
C LYS A 13 -9.73 -10.82 -21.27
N GLN A 14 -9.03 -10.21 -20.32
CA GLN A 14 -7.59 -10.03 -20.35
C GLN A 14 -6.86 -11.36 -20.11
N GLU A 15 -7.32 -12.18 -19.15
CA GLU A 15 -6.76 -13.52 -18.89
C GLU A 15 -6.91 -14.46 -20.10
N GLU A 16 -8.01 -14.36 -20.86
CA GLU A 16 -8.30 -15.20 -22.04
C GLU A 16 -7.49 -14.82 -23.29
N LYS A 17 -6.88 -13.64 -23.34
CA LYS A 17 -6.05 -13.23 -24.48
C LYS A 17 -4.76 -14.06 -24.53
N GLU A 18 -4.44 -14.58 -25.72
CA GLU A 18 -3.15 -15.22 -25.95
C GLU A 18 -1.99 -14.23 -25.85
N ASP A 19 -0.93 -14.58 -25.12
CA ASP A 19 0.24 -13.70 -24.88
C ASP A 19 0.91 -13.19 -26.16
N LYS A 20 0.83 -13.94 -27.25
CA LYS A 20 1.38 -13.55 -28.56
C LYS A 20 0.67 -12.37 -29.21
N LYS A 21 -0.55 -12.03 -28.77
CA LYS A 21 -1.37 -10.94 -29.29
C LYS A 21 -1.35 -9.68 -28.39
N LEU A 22 -0.69 -9.77 -27.22
CA LEU A 22 -0.62 -8.67 -26.26
C LEU A 22 0.51 -7.71 -26.59
N THR A 23 0.25 -6.41 -26.41
CA THR A 23 1.28 -5.38 -26.37
C THR A 23 2.16 -5.53 -25.12
N GLU A 24 3.33 -4.91 -25.08
CA GLU A 24 4.20 -4.91 -23.89
C GLU A 24 3.47 -4.39 -22.63
N ILE A 25 2.67 -3.33 -22.78
CA ILE A 25 1.86 -2.75 -21.68
C ILE A 25 0.81 -3.76 -21.19
N GLU A 26 0.08 -4.41 -22.09
CA GLU A 26 -0.93 -5.41 -21.72
C GLU A 26 -0.30 -6.63 -21.04
N LYS A 27 0.93 -7.02 -21.40
CA LYS A 27 1.68 -8.08 -20.71
C LYS A 27 2.06 -7.69 -19.29
N GLU A 28 2.54 -6.46 -19.09
CA GLU A 28 2.85 -5.94 -17.75
C GLU A 28 1.59 -5.89 -16.87
N GLU A 29 0.48 -5.40 -17.38
CA GLU A 29 -0.80 -5.38 -16.68
C GLU A 29 -1.30 -6.77 -16.31
N LYS A 30 -1.16 -7.75 -17.21
CA LYS A 30 -1.51 -9.16 -16.95
C LYS A 30 -0.66 -9.72 -15.81
N ILE A 31 0.67 -9.53 -15.86
CA ILE A 31 1.61 -9.98 -14.81
C ILE A 31 1.26 -9.33 -13.46
N GLU A 32 0.95 -8.04 -13.44
CA GLU A 32 0.53 -7.38 -12.20
C GLU A 32 -0.78 -7.96 -11.67
N THR A 33 -1.78 -8.20 -12.52
CA THR A 33 -3.05 -8.81 -12.13
C THR A 33 -2.85 -10.22 -11.54
N GLU A 34 -2.01 -11.04 -12.18
CA GLU A 34 -1.66 -12.37 -11.68
C GLU A 34 -0.98 -12.32 -10.30
N LYS A 35 -0.16 -11.29 -10.04
CA LYS A 35 0.43 -11.07 -8.71
C LYS A 35 -0.61 -10.74 -7.65
N TYR A 36 -1.62 -9.93 -7.97
CA TYR A 36 -2.74 -9.69 -7.05
C TYR A 36 -3.52 -10.97 -6.79
N VAL A 37 -3.85 -11.73 -7.83
CA VAL A 37 -4.59 -12.99 -7.70
C VAL A 37 -3.84 -14.02 -6.85
N SER A 38 -2.54 -14.20 -7.09
CA SER A 38 -1.70 -15.15 -6.32
C SER A 38 -1.39 -14.65 -4.91
N GLY A 39 -1.03 -13.38 -4.77
CA GLY A 39 -0.66 -12.78 -3.48
C GLY A 39 -1.83 -12.65 -2.52
N LEU A 40 -3.06 -12.51 -3.01
CA LEU A 40 -4.26 -12.41 -2.18
C LEU A 40 -4.97 -13.77 -1.94
N SER A 41 -4.40 -14.90 -2.37
CA SER A 41 -5.04 -16.21 -2.25
C SER A 41 -5.47 -16.54 -0.81
N LYS A 42 -4.58 -16.35 0.17
CA LYS A 42 -4.91 -16.61 1.59
C LYS A 42 -6.05 -15.73 2.11
N SER A 43 -6.06 -14.46 1.72
CA SER A 43 -7.13 -13.53 2.10
C SER A 43 -8.45 -13.92 1.42
N ARG A 44 -8.40 -14.27 0.13
CA ARG A 44 -9.56 -14.75 -0.64
C ARG A 44 -10.14 -16.01 -0.04
N ASP A 45 -9.33 -17.05 0.18
CA ASP A 45 -9.79 -18.35 0.69
C ASP A 45 -10.47 -18.22 2.05
N ASN A 46 -10.00 -17.34 2.92
CA ASN A 46 -10.61 -17.11 4.22
C ASN A 46 -11.89 -16.26 4.12
N PHE A 47 -11.85 -15.16 3.39
CA PHE A 47 -12.91 -14.17 3.37
C PHE A 47 -14.06 -14.56 2.44
N VAL A 48 -13.74 -14.95 1.19
CA VAL A 48 -14.74 -15.29 0.18
C VAL A 48 -15.48 -16.59 0.52
N ASN A 49 -14.80 -17.59 1.07
CA ASN A 49 -15.47 -18.82 1.51
C ASN A 49 -16.50 -18.53 2.59
N LYS A 50 -16.19 -17.68 3.58
CA LYS A 50 -17.14 -17.29 4.62
C LYS A 50 -18.35 -16.53 4.05
N LEU A 51 -18.09 -15.57 3.14
CA LEU A 51 -19.17 -14.83 2.49
C LEU A 51 -20.07 -15.76 1.63
N SER A 52 -19.48 -16.71 0.90
CA SER A 52 -20.24 -17.68 0.10
C SER A 52 -21.13 -18.58 0.95
N LEU A 53 -20.66 -18.96 2.14
CA LEU A 53 -21.45 -19.75 3.10
C LEU A 53 -22.67 -18.98 3.62
N LEU A 54 -22.61 -17.63 3.72
CA LEU A 54 -23.79 -16.84 4.07
C LEU A 54 -24.95 -17.06 3.10
N GLY A 55 -24.67 -17.08 1.79
CA GLY A 55 -25.71 -17.30 0.79
C GLY A 55 -26.32 -18.69 0.81
N ILE A 56 -25.59 -19.68 1.31
CA ILE A 56 -26.14 -21.04 1.50
C ILE A 56 -26.99 -21.11 2.78
N LYS A 57 -26.53 -20.41 3.83
CA LYS A 57 -27.17 -20.44 5.16
C LYS A 57 -28.46 -19.62 5.22
N TYR A 58 -28.48 -18.46 4.57
CA TYR A 58 -29.58 -17.53 4.65
C TYR A 58 -30.37 -17.47 3.33
N THR A 59 -31.62 -17.90 3.38
CA THR A 59 -32.56 -17.79 2.26
C THR A 59 -33.23 -16.42 2.19
N LYS A 60 -33.10 -15.59 3.23
CA LYS A 60 -33.64 -14.23 3.34
C LYS A 60 -32.57 -13.31 3.93
N ILE A 61 -32.51 -12.09 3.44
CA ILE A 61 -31.64 -11.03 3.94
C ILE A 61 -32.31 -10.39 5.17
N ASN A 62 -32.07 -10.97 6.34
CA ASN A 62 -32.61 -10.57 7.64
C ASN A 62 -31.52 -10.00 8.56
N ASP A 63 -31.83 -9.64 9.80
CA ASP A 63 -30.88 -9.05 10.72
C ASP A 63 -29.72 -10.01 11.06
N GLU A 64 -30.03 -11.32 11.27
CA GLU A 64 -28.98 -12.31 11.53
C GLU A 64 -28.00 -12.47 10.37
N PHE A 65 -28.43 -12.28 9.13
CA PHE A 65 -27.54 -12.24 7.97
C PHE A 65 -26.54 -11.06 8.07
N TYR A 66 -27.03 -9.87 8.44
CA TYR A 66 -26.15 -8.71 8.58
C TYR A 66 -25.19 -8.84 9.75
N ASP A 67 -25.63 -9.38 10.88
CA ASP A 67 -24.78 -9.61 12.06
C ASP A 67 -23.61 -10.56 11.71
N GLU A 68 -23.88 -11.64 10.99
CA GLU A 68 -22.83 -12.57 10.55
C GLU A 68 -21.92 -11.97 9.47
N LEU A 69 -22.46 -11.16 8.56
CA LEU A 69 -21.67 -10.40 7.59
C LEU A 69 -20.71 -9.42 8.26
N GLU A 70 -21.17 -8.72 9.31
CA GLU A 70 -20.35 -7.83 10.14
C GLU A 70 -19.21 -8.60 10.81
N GLU A 71 -19.50 -9.76 11.39
CA GLU A 71 -18.47 -10.61 12.03
C GLU A 71 -17.40 -11.05 11.01
N ILE A 72 -17.80 -11.44 9.80
CA ILE A 72 -16.88 -11.82 8.74
C ILE A 72 -15.96 -10.65 8.36
N LEU A 73 -16.51 -9.46 8.18
CA LEU A 73 -15.76 -8.25 7.81
C LEU A 73 -14.79 -7.81 8.93
N ILE A 74 -15.24 -7.87 10.20
CA ILE A 74 -14.40 -7.55 11.35
C ILE A 74 -13.23 -8.54 11.47
N THR A 75 -13.48 -9.84 11.28
CA THR A 75 -12.42 -10.86 11.30
C THR A 75 -11.44 -10.74 10.14
N ALA A 76 -11.83 -10.11 9.04
CA ALA A 76 -10.96 -9.76 7.91
C ALA A 76 -10.17 -8.45 8.11
N ASP A 77 -10.21 -7.85 9.31
CA ASP A 77 -9.55 -6.58 9.67
C ASP A 77 -10.10 -5.35 8.93
N VAL A 78 -11.37 -5.37 8.47
CA VAL A 78 -11.99 -4.18 7.85
C VAL A 78 -12.17 -3.02 8.85
N GLY A 79 -12.19 -3.32 10.15
CA GLY A 79 -12.36 -2.30 11.20
C GLY A 79 -13.84 -2.03 11.52
N ILE A 80 -14.15 -1.93 12.81
CA ILE A 80 -15.54 -1.88 13.32
C ILE A 80 -16.32 -0.69 12.73
N ASN A 81 -15.76 0.52 12.76
CA ASN A 81 -16.46 1.71 12.26
C ASN A 81 -16.76 1.62 10.75
N THR A 82 -15.81 1.08 10.00
CA THR A 82 -15.95 0.85 8.56
C THR A 82 -17.06 -0.16 8.28
N VAL A 83 -17.10 -1.26 9.06
CA VAL A 83 -18.12 -2.31 8.96
C VAL A 83 -19.51 -1.75 9.25
N MET A 84 -19.68 -1.01 10.34
CA MET A 84 -20.99 -0.40 10.68
C MET A 84 -21.48 0.54 9.57
N SER A 85 -20.60 1.43 9.07
CA SER A 85 -20.94 2.34 7.96
C SER A 85 -21.29 1.57 6.67
N PHE A 86 -20.56 0.50 6.38
CA PHE A 86 -20.84 -0.38 5.24
C PHE A 86 -22.20 -1.06 5.37
N THR A 87 -22.47 -1.68 6.51
CA THR A 87 -23.73 -2.41 6.74
C THR A 87 -24.95 -1.48 6.65
N ASP A 88 -24.85 -0.26 7.20
CA ASP A 88 -25.92 0.74 7.07
C ASP A 88 -26.19 1.13 5.62
N LYS A 89 -25.15 1.32 4.80
CA LYS A 89 -25.29 1.60 3.37
C LYS A 89 -25.87 0.42 2.62
N LEU A 90 -25.38 -0.79 2.90
CA LEU A 90 -25.86 -2.02 2.28
C LEU A 90 -27.35 -2.26 2.60
N ARG A 91 -27.76 -2.10 3.86
CA ARG A 91 -29.19 -2.21 4.28
C ARG A 91 -30.09 -1.23 3.50
N LYS A 92 -29.66 0.03 3.37
CA LYS A 92 -30.38 1.06 2.60
C LYS A 92 -30.51 0.67 1.13
N ARG A 93 -29.42 0.19 0.53
CA ARG A 93 -29.39 -0.20 -0.88
C ARG A 93 -30.23 -1.43 -1.15
N VAL A 94 -30.11 -2.48 -0.31
CA VAL A 94 -30.96 -3.69 -0.39
C VAL A 94 -32.44 -3.34 -0.36
N LYS A 95 -32.83 -2.42 0.55
CA LYS A 95 -34.22 -1.98 0.67
C LYS A 95 -34.68 -1.14 -0.53
N SER A 96 -33.85 -0.19 -0.99
CA SER A 96 -34.22 0.73 -2.08
C SER A 96 -34.30 0.03 -3.44
N GLU A 97 -33.47 -0.97 -3.68
CA GLU A 97 -33.41 -1.75 -4.92
C GLU A 97 -34.23 -3.03 -4.85
N ASN A 98 -34.93 -3.33 -3.72
CA ASN A 98 -35.67 -4.55 -3.44
C ASN A 98 -34.86 -5.84 -3.74
N ILE A 99 -33.60 -5.89 -3.26
CA ILE A 99 -32.70 -7.02 -3.51
C ILE A 99 -33.17 -8.22 -2.70
N THR A 100 -33.53 -9.30 -3.39
CA THR A 100 -33.91 -10.59 -2.78
C THR A 100 -33.01 -11.74 -3.24
N ASP A 101 -32.34 -11.57 -4.38
CA ASP A 101 -31.41 -12.54 -4.94
C ASP A 101 -30.02 -12.42 -4.35
N PHE A 102 -29.48 -13.54 -3.88
CA PHE A 102 -28.19 -13.57 -3.21
C PHE A 102 -27.01 -13.37 -4.20
N GLU A 103 -27.12 -13.84 -5.43
CA GLU A 103 -26.07 -13.63 -6.43
C GLU A 103 -25.94 -12.15 -6.78
N TYR A 104 -27.06 -11.44 -6.89
CA TYR A 104 -27.01 -9.98 -7.08
C TYR A 104 -26.49 -9.27 -5.81
N LEU A 105 -26.86 -9.76 -4.61
CA LEU A 105 -26.35 -9.21 -3.35
C LEU A 105 -24.82 -9.30 -3.25
N LYS A 106 -24.19 -10.37 -3.72
CA LYS A 106 -22.73 -10.50 -3.79
C LYS A 106 -22.11 -9.34 -4.57
N GLU A 107 -22.62 -9.04 -5.77
CA GLU A 107 -22.14 -7.89 -6.55
C GLU A 107 -22.27 -6.59 -5.77
N VAL A 108 -23.38 -6.39 -5.10
CA VAL A 108 -23.67 -5.18 -4.31
C VAL A 108 -22.74 -5.06 -3.10
N ILE A 109 -22.44 -6.17 -2.41
CA ILE A 109 -21.47 -6.20 -1.32
C ILE A 109 -20.08 -5.72 -1.80
N VAL A 110 -19.61 -6.26 -2.92
CA VAL A 110 -18.28 -5.90 -3.45
C VAL A 110 -18.27 -4.46 -3.98
N ASP A 111 -19.35 -4.00 -4.62
CA ASP A 111 -19.51 -2.62 -5.07
C ASP A 111 -19.43 -1.64 -3.88
N GLU A 112 -20.12 -1.93 -2.76
CA GLU A 112 -20.07 -1.08 -1.56
C GLU A 112 -18.69 -1.08 -0.90
N LEU A 113 -17.97 -2.21 -0.87
CA LEU A 113 -16.59 -2.27 -0.38
C LEU A 113 -15.63 -1.43 -1.25
N LEU A 114 -15.80 -1.50 -2.58
CA LEU A 114 -15.06 -0.67 -3.52
C LEU A 114 -15.33 0.83 -3.28
N MET A 115 -16.60 1.20 -3.08
CA MET A 115 -17.01 2.59 -2.82
C MET A 115 -16.45 3.15 -1.51
N ILE A 116 -16.20 2.32 -0.50
CA ILE A 116 -15.52 2.73 0.73
C ILE A 116 -14.10 3.20 0.41
N TYR A 117 -13.37 2.47 -0.44
CA TYR A 117 -12.01 2.84 -0.79
C TYR A 117 -11.93 4.07 -1.70
N VAL A 118 -12.74 4.09 -2.75
CA VAL A 118 -12.74 5.19 -3.73
C VAL A 118 -13.24 6.49 -3.09
N GLY A 119 -14.32 6.42 -2.28
CA GLY A 119 -14.91 7.61 -1.64
C GLY A 119 -15.23 8.71 -2.64
N ASN A 120 -15.08 9.97 -2.19
CA ASN A 120 -15.23 11.17 -3.02
C ASN A 120 -13.89 11.72 -3.54
N ASP A 121 -12.76 11.13 -3.15
CA ASP A 121 -11.43 11.61 -3.49
C ASP A 121 -10.78 10.74 -4.56
N ILE A 122 -10.27 11.37 -5.62
CA ILE A 122 -9.40 10.69 -6.59
C ILE A 122 -8.03 10.51 -5.93
N LEU A 123 -7.85 9.40 -5.22
CA LEU A 123 -6.56 9.06 -4.62
C LEU A 123 -5.67 8.43 -5.68
N THR A 124 -4.54 9.07 -5.93
CA THR A 124 -3.54 8.51 -6.84
C THR A 124 -2.55 7.62 -6.08
N SER A 125 -2.35 6.40 -6.59
CA SER A 125 -1.27 5.51 -6.15
C SER A 125 0.09 5.89 -6.73
N LYS A 126 0.14 6.83 -7.70
CA LYS A 126 1.40 7.29 -8.29
C LYS A 126 2.19 8.13 -7.29
N LEU A 127 3.52 8.05 -7.38
CA LEU A 127 4.40 8.98 -6.69
C LEU A 127 4.27 10.39 -7.31
N ASN A 128 4.29 11.43 -6.47
CA ASN A 128 4.21 12.83 -6.90
C ASN A 128 5.58 13.35 -7.39
N LEU A 129 6.25 12.58 -8.24
CA LEU A 129 7.55 12.98 -8.76
C LEU A 129 7.39 14.09 -9.80
N LYS A 130 8.31 15.07 -9.72
CA LYS A 130 8.39 16.20 -10.65
C LYS A 130 9.47 15.93 -11.70
N ASP A 131 9.14 16.15 -12.95
CA ASP A 131 10.11 15.98 -14.02
C ASP A 131 11.16 17.10 -14.01
N ASN A 132 12.40 16.73 -14.34
CA ASN A 132 13.56 17.64 -14.42
C ASN A 132 13.94 18.33 -13.09
N GLU A 133 13.46 17.81 -11.95
CA GLU A 133 13.83 18.27 -10.62
C GLU A 133 14.39 17.10 -9.80
N LEU A 134 15.21 17.40 -8.79
CA LEU A 134 15.59 16.42 -7.78
C LEU A 134 14.41 16.18 -6.85
N ASN A 135 13.92 14.94 -6.84
CA ASN A 135 12.83 14.50 -5.97
C ASN A 135 13.38 13.74 -4.76
N VAL A 136 12.87 14.05 -3.59
CA VAL A 136 13.23 13.36 -2.35
C VAL A 136 12.03 12.63 -1.79
N VAL A 137 12.16 11.34 -1.54
CA VAL A 137 11.14 10.48 -0.94
C VAL A 137 11.65 9.99 0.41
N LEU A 138 10.95 10.33 1.48
CA LEU A 138 11.30 9.92 2.84
C LEU A 138 10.47 8.68 3.24
N PHE A 139 11.13 7.66 3.79
CA PHE A 139 10.46 6.45 4.28
C PHE A 139 10.45 6.41 5.79
N VAL A 140 9.26 6.29 6.36
CA VAL A 140 9.03 6.20 7.81
C VAL A 140 8.26 4.93 8.16
N GLY A 141 8.27 4.51 9.42
CA GLY A 141 7.57 3.30 9.89
C GLY A 141 8.35 2.60 10.98
N VAL A 142 7.73 1.70 11.74
CA VAL A 142 8.40 0.98 12.83
C VAL A 142 9.49 0.02 12.32
N ASN A 143 10.32 -0.49 13.23
CA ASN A 143 11.35 -1.46 12.84
C ASN A 143 10.72 -2.80 12.41
N GLY A 144 11.31 -3.45 11.40
CA GLY A 144 10.89 -4.78 10.93
C GLY A 144 9.73 -4.80 9.93
N VAL A 145 9.11 -3.65 9.62
CA VAL A 145 8.00 -3.58 8.65
C VAL A 145 8.42 -3.67 7.18
N GLY A 146 9.73 -3.70 6.90
CA GLY A 146 10.24 -3.81 5.53
C GLY A 146 10.63 -2.49 4.85
N LYS A 147 10.93 -1.42 5.59
CA LYS A 147 11.36 -0.12 5.02
C LYS A 147 12.51 -0.27 4.03
N THR A 148 13.67 -0.75 4.48
CA THR A 148 14.89 -0.91 3.68
C THR A 148 14.63 -1.76 2.42
N THR A 149 13.88 -2.86 2.56
CA THR A 149 13.49 -3.72 1.43
C THR A 149 12.57 -3.00 0.45
N SER A 150 11.60 -2.22 0.96
CA SER A 150 10.67 -1.43 0.12
C SER A 150 11.41 -0.36 -0.66
N ILE A 151 12.36 0.33 -0.01
CA ILE A 151 13.25 1.32 -0.67
C ILE A 151 13.98 0.67 -1.84
N ALA A 152 14.62 -0.48 -1.62
CA ALA A 152 15.36 -1.19 -2.65
C ALA A 152 14.46 -1.59 -3.84
N LYS A 153 13.27 -2.13 -3.56
CA LYS A 153 12.31 -2.55 -4.61
C LYS A 153 11.76 -1.35 -5.40
N ILE A 154 11.44 -0.23 -4.74
CA ILE A 154 10.99 1.00 -5.40
C ILE A 154 12.14 1.63 -6.21
N ALA A 155 13.36 1.65 -5.66
CA ALA A 155 14.54 2.13 -6.38
C ALA A 155 14.79 1.34 -7.67
N ASN A 156 14.67 0.01 -7.62
CA ASN A 156 14.79 -0.85 -8.79
C ASN A 156 13.72 -0.54 -9.84
N LYS A 157 12.48 -0.31 -9.43
CA LYS A 157 11.40 0.08 -10.35
C LYS A 157 11.70 1.43 -11.01
N LEU A 158 12.05 2.44 -10.24
CA LEU A 158 12.40 3.77 -10.76
C LEU A 158 13.60 3.73 -11.72
N LYS A 159 14.61 2.88 -11.43
CA LYS A 159 15.75 2.65 -12.33
C LYS A 159 15.30 2.02 -13.66
N LYS A 160 14.38 1.05 -13.64
CA LYS A 160 13.77 0.49 -14.86
C LYS A 160 12.99 1.52 -15.65
N ASP A 161 12.37 2.49 -14.96
CA ASP A 161 11.69 3.64 -15.57
C ASP A 161 12.68 4.73 -16.02
N ASN A 162 13.98 4.39 -16.20
CA ASN A 162 15.07 5.26 -16.63
C ASN A 162 15.35 6.47 -15.74
N LYS A 163 14.95 6.44 -14.46
CA LYS A 163 15.32 7.47 -13.48
C LYS A 163 16.67 7.15 -12.86
N LYS A 164 17.50 8.17 -12.67
CA LYS A 164 18.76 8.07 -11.92
C LYS A 164 18.46 8.15 -10.44
N VAL A 165 18.65 7.04 -9.72
CA VAL A 165 18.24 6.89 -8.32
C VAL A 165 19.44 6.82 -7.38
N MET A 166 19.34 7.51 -6.24
CA MET A 166 20.24 7.38 -5.10
C MET A 166 19.49 6.95 -3.85
N VAL A 167 20.07 6.06 -3.06
CA VAL A 167 19.54 5.70 -1.74
C VAL A 167 20.45 6.28 -0.64
N ILE A 168 19.84 6.86 0.42
CA ILE A 168 20.56 7.45 1.56
C ILE A 168 20.21 6.68 2.83
N ALA A 169 21.22 6.21 3.56
CA ALA A 169 21.06 5.45 4.80
C ALA A 169 20.89 6.39 6.00
N GLY A 170 19.68 6.87 6.26
CA GLY A 170 19.36 7.70 7.42
C GLY A 170 19.05 6.91 8.70
N ASP A 171 18.91 5.58 8.68
CA ASP A 171 18.83 4.74 9.89
C ASP A 171 20.23 4.48 10.46
N THR A 172 20.86 5.53 11.00
CA THR A 172 22.23 5.50 11.51
C THR A 172 22.35 4.89 12.91
N PHE A 173 21.23 4.62 13.57
CA PHE A 173 21.22 4.06 14.93
C PHE A 173 21.29 2.54 14.98
N ARG A 174 21.03 1.87 13.86
CA ARG A 174 21.11 0.41 13.76
C ARG A 174 22.33 0.01 12.96
N ALA A 175 23.27 -0.64 13.64
CA ALA A 175 24.58 -1.00 13.07
C ALA A 175 24.49 -1.81 11.75
N GLY A 176 23.44 -2.61 11.56
CA GLY A 176 23.25 -3.39 10.33
C GLY A 176 22.41 -2.69 9.25
N ALA A 177 21.71 -1.59 9.56
CA ALA A 177 20.78 -0.97 8.58
C ALA A 177 21.51 -0.32 7.42
N VAL A 178 22.58 0.40 7.69
CA VAL A 178 23.43 1.04 6.68
C VAL A 178 24.03 0.00 5.73
N ASN A 179 24.60 -1.09 6.29
CA ASN A 179 25.17 -2.19 5.50
C ASN A 179 24.09 -2.91 4.66
N GLN A 180 22.93 -3.18 5.24
CA GLN A 180 21.83 -3.81 4.53
C GLN A 180 21.37 -2.98 3.33
N LEU A 181 21.24 -1.66 3.49
CA LEU A 181 20.85 -0.77 2.38
C LEU A 181 21.96 -0.70 1.33
N LYS A 182 23.24 -0.73 1.75
CA LYS A 182 24.38 -0.78 0.84
C LYS A 182 24.43 -2.06 0.02
N GLU A 183 24.23 -3.23 0.65
CA GLU A 183 24.15 -4.52 -0.07
C GLU A 183 23.05 -4.51 -1.15
N TRP A 184 21.87 -3.94 -0.83
CA TRP A 184 20.83 -3.75 -1.81
C TRP A 184 21.24 -2.81 -2.94
N ALA A 185 21.89 -1.69 -2.62
CA ALA A 185 22.36 -0.73 -3.60
C ALA A 185 23.40 -1.34 -4.54
N ASP A 186 24.35 -2.09 -4.01
CA ASP A 186 25.38 -2.79 -4.79
C ASP A 186 24.75 -3.85 -5.69
N LYS A 187 23.82 -4.66 -5.16
CA LYS A 187 23.10 -5.70 -5.94
C LYS A 187 22.30 -5.12 -7.10
N LEU A 188 21.68 -3.96 -6.92
CA LEU A 188 20.81 -3.34 -7.90
C LEU A 188 21.53 -2.26 -8.74
N ASP A 189 22.83 -2.09 -8.53
CA ASP A 189 23.64 -1.05 -9.16
C ASP A 189 22.99 0.33 -9.05
N LEU A 190 22.73 0.76 -7.80
CA LEU A 190 22.17 2.05 -7.44
C LEU A 190 23.25 2.95 -6.85
N LEU A 191 23.05 4.28 -6.95
CA LEU A 191 23.89 5.19 -6.19
C LEU A 191 23.55 5.09 -4.69
N PHE A 192 24.59 5.03 -3.87
CA PHE A 192 24.45 4.91 -2.42
C PHE A 192 25.18 6.03 -1.69
N PHE A 193 24.58 6.51 -0.61
CA PHE A 193 25.25 7.35 0.38
C PHE A 193 24.88 6.92 1.80
N GLY A 194 25.91 6.73 2.62
CA GLY A 194 25.80 6.40 4.04
C GLY A 194 27.18 6.43 4.67
N ASP A 195 27.24 6.77 5.95
CA ASP A 195 28.47 6.77 6.73
C ASP A 195 28.21 6.40 8.19
N ASP A 196 29.28 6.33 9.00
CA ASP A 196 29.24 5.91 10.39
C ASP A 196 28.81 7.03 11.37
N ARG A 197 28.40 8.21 10.87
CA ARG A 197 27.90 9.29 11.71
C ARG A 197 26.58 8.90 12.36
N LYS A 198 26.45 9.28 13.65
CA LYS A 198 25.21 8.99 14.40
C LYS A 198 24.07 9.99 14.14
N ASP A 199 24.37 11.16 13.57
CA ASP A 199 23.34 12.16 13.25
C ASP A 199 22.74 11.91 11.85
N PRO A 200 21.50 11.41 11.77
CA PRO A 200 20.84 11.13 10.49
C PRO A 200 20.74 12.36 9.59
N SER A 201 20.51 13.55 10.20
CA SER A 201 20.35 14.80 9.45
C SER A 201 21.65 15.23 8.75
N ALA A 202 22.83 14.96 9.36
CA ALA A 202 24.11 15.23 8.72
C ALA A 202 24.36 14.29 7.53
N VAL A 203 24.00 13.02 7.66
CA VAL A 203 24.11 12.04 6.55
C VAL A 203 23.19 12.43 5.39
N ILE A 204 21.96 12.86 5.69
CA ILE A 204 20.99 13.34 4.69
C ILE A 204 21.53 14.58 4.00
N TYR A 205 22.08 15.55 4.76
CA TYR A 205 22.64 16.78 4.23
C TYR A 205 23.71 16.51 3.15
N ASP A 206 24.72 15.74 3.50
CA ASP A 206 25.83 15.44 2.58
C ASP A 206 25.40 14.54 1.43
N GLY A 207 24.49 13.60 1.69
CA GLY A 207 23.91 12.74 0.66
C GLY A 207 23.13 13.54 -0.39
N LEU A 208 22.36 14.55 0.01
CA LEU A 208 21.62 15.43 -0.90
C LEU A 208 22.55 16.34 -1.72
N LEU A 209 23.63 16.86 -1.13
CA LEU A 209 24.64 17.61 -1.87
C LEU A 209 25.28 16.74 -2.95
N LYS A 210 25.61 15.49 -2.62
CA LYS A 210 26.15 14.53 -3.57
C LYS A 210 25.16 14.12 -4.64
N ALA A 211 23.87 14.03 -4.31
CA ALA A 211 22.82 13.78 -5.27
C ALA A 211 22.68 14.90 -6.31
N LYS A 212 22.76 16.16 -5.88
CA LYS A 212 22.79 17.33 -6.77
C LYS A 212 24.02 17.33 -7.70
N GLU A 213 25.23 17.08 -7.13
CA GLU A 213 26.47 16.97 -7.91
C GLU A 213 26.35 15.91 -9.01
N LYS A 214 25.77 14.76 -8.66
CA LYS A 214 25.58 13.63 -9.58
C LYS A 214 24.37 13.76 -10.51
N LYS A 215 23.58 14.83 -10.40
CA LYS A 215 22.34 15.05 -11.16
C LYS A 215 21.41 13.84 -11.06
N VAL A 216 21.04 13.50 -9.82
CA VAL A 216 20.13 12.41 -9.49
C VAL A 216 18.69 12.91 -9.68
N ASP A 217 17.80 12.08 -10.24
CA ASP A 217 16.38 12.40 -10.41
C ASP A 217 15.58 12.15 -9.14
N VAL A 218 15.89 11.05 -8.43
CA VAL A 218 15.15 10.64 -7.24
C VAL A 218 16.10 10.15 -6.14
N VAL A 219 15.95 10.71 -4.96
CA VAL A 219 16.60 10.24 -3.72
C VAL A 219 15.58 9.56 -2.84
N LEU A 220 15.88 8.34 -2.39
CA LEU A 220 15.09 7.59 -1.42
C LEU A 220 15.87 7.52 -0.09
N ILE A 221 15.23 7.95 1.00
CA ILE A 221 15.88 8.06 2.32
C ILE A 221 15.26 7.03 3.28
N ASP A 222 16.09 6.11 3.81
CA ASP A 222 15.71 5.22 4.92
C ASP A 222 15.80 5.97 6.25
N THR A 223 14.88 5.70 7.20
CA THR A 223 14.90 6.30 8.53
C THR A 223 14.77 5.27 9.64
N ALA A 224 15.18 5.64 10.85
CA ALA A 224 14.94 4.84 12.04
C ALA A 224 13.43 4.73 12.36
N GLY A 225 13.02 3.58 12.95
CA GLY A 225 11.60 3.31 13.25
C GLY A 225 11.30 3.26 14.76
N ARG A 226 11.65 4.30 15.53
CA ARG A 226 11.57 4.31 17.01
C ARG A 226 10.28 4.93 17.53
N LEU A 227 9.11 4.34 17.21
CA LEU A 227 7.80 4.86 17.65
C LEU A 227 7.61 4.86 19.17
N GLN A 228 8.39 4.07 19.92
CA GLN A 228 8.32 4.00 21.39
C GLN A 228 8.59 5.36 22.06
N ASN A 229 9.35 6.24 21.40
CA ASN A 229 9.58 7.61 21.85
C ASN A 229 9.09 8.60 20.80
N LYS A 230 7.78 8.83 20.78
CA LYS A 230 7.11 9.73 19.82
C LYS A 230 7.75 11.12 19.74
N VAL A 231 8.07 11.72 20.90
CA VAL A 231 8.61 13.10 20.98
C VAL A 231 9.98 13.19 20.31
N ASN A 232 10.85 12.22 20.56
CA ASN A 232 12.17 12.21 19.95
C ASN A 232 12.09 11.93 18.45
N LEU A 233 11.23 10.99 18.05
CA LEU A 233 11.00 10.69 16.63
C LEU A 233 10.45 11.92 15.88
N MET A 234 9.50 12.64 16.47
CA MET A 234 8.95 13.87 15.89
C MET A 234 10.06 14.91 15.67
N LYS A 235 10.87 15.19 16.70
CA LYS A 235 11.98 16.15 16.58
C LYS A 235 13.02 15.72 15.53
N GLU A 236 13.29 14.42 15.43
CA GLU A 236 14.22 13.87 14.44
C GLU A 236 13.68 14.05 13.03
N LEU A 237 12.42 13.68 12.78
CA LEU A 237 11.77 13.85 11.48
C LEU A 237 11.60 15.33 11.09
N GLU A 238 11.28 16.21 12.04
CA GLU A 238 11.24 17.67 11.81
C GLU A 238 12.61 18.21 11.38
N LYS A 239 13.70 17.77 12.06
CA LYS A 239 15.06 18.15 11.69
C LYS A 239 15.44 17.65 10.29
N MET A 240 15.10 16.38 9.97
CA MET A 240 15.34 15.82 8.63
C MET A 240 14.57 16.59 7.56
N ASN A 241 13.27 16.85 7.77
CA ASN A 241 12.43 17.61 6.84
C ASN A 241 12.99 19.01 6.59
N ARG A 242 13.47 19.71 7.63
CA ARG A 242 14.10 21.03 7.50
C ARG A 242 15.35 20.94 6.63
N VAL A 243 16.25 19.99 6.90
CA VAL A 243 17.47 19.81 6.11
C VAL A 243 17.14 19.50 4.65
N ILE A 244 16.14 18.64 4.40
CA ILE A 244 15.70 18.33 3.03
C ILE A 244 15.20 19.59 2.34
N SER A 245 14.32 20.34 2.98
CA SER A 245 13.69 21.54 2.43
C SER A 245 14.71 22.69 2.20
N ASP A 246 15.72 22.83 3.06
CA ASP A 246 16.78 23.83 2.90
C ASP A 246 17.66 23.53 1.68
N ILE A 247 17.93 22.24 1.39
CA ILE A 247 18.77 21.85 0.25
C ILE A 247 17.96 21.73 -1.03
N VAL A 248 16.79 21.11 -0.96
CA VAL A 248 15.90 20.86 -2.10
C VAL A 248 14.53 21.45 -1.78
N PRO A 249 14.25 22.72 -2.13
CA PRO A 249 12.99 23.37 -1.82
C PRO A 249 11.78 22.58 -2.32
N ASN A 250 10.67 22.66 -1.59
CA ASN A 250 9.43 21.88 -1.84
C ASN A 250 9.59 20.36 -1.74
N ASN A 251 10.58 19.87 -1.02
CA ASN A 251 10.79 18.45 -0.71
C ASN A 251 10.79 18.20 0.83
N PRO A 252 10.50 16.96 1.27
CA PRO A 252 10.23 15.78 0.43
C PRO A 252 8.92 15.90 -0.36
N VAL A 253 8.92 15.43 -1.61
CA VAL A 253 7.69 15.34 -2.43
C VAL A 253 6.77 14.23 -1.93
N GLU A 254 7.35 13.22 -1.26
CA GLU A 254 6.66 12.11 -0.63
C GLU A 254 7.25 11.78 0.73
N THR A 255 6.40 11.54 1.70
CA THR A 255 6.73 10.84 2.95
C THR A 255 5.90 9.58 2.99
N LEU A 256 6.52 8.43 2.74
CA LEU A 256 5.87 7.14 2.65
C LEU A 256 5.96 6.39 3.98
N LEU A 257 4.80 6.05 4.54
CA LEU A 257 4.71 5.20 5.73
C LEU A 257 4.69 3.73 5.31
N VAL A 258 5.65 2.96 5.79
CA VAL A 258 5.70 1.51 5.55
C VAL A 258 5.01 0.78 6.70
N ILE A 259 4.02 -0.06 6.36
CA ILE A 259 3.22 -0.86 7.30
C ILE A 259 3.28 -2.32 6.89
N ASP A 260 3.40 -3.20 7.87
CA ASP A 260 3.28 -4.65 7.69
C ASP A 260 1.80 -5.05 7.78
N ALA A 261 1.22 -5.57 6.70
CA ALA A 261 -0.19 -5.97 6.60
C ALA A 261 -0.57 -7.05 7.63
N THR A 262 0.40 -7.90 8.04
CA THR A 262 0.14 -8.97 9.01
C THR A 262 -0.15 -8.45 10.42
N THR A 263 0.16 -7.18 10.70
CA THR A 263 -0.09 -6.57 12.01
C THR A 263 -1.54 -6.12 12.24
N GLY A 264 -2.37 -6.13 11.20
CA GLY A 264 -3.80 -5.83 11.30
C GLY A 264 -4.09 -4.46 11.95
N GLN A 265 -4.96 -4.43 12.96
CA GLN A 265 -5.35 -3.21 13.68
C GLN A 265 -4.18 -2.45 14.32
N ASN A 266 -3.08 -3.15 14.68
CA ASN A 266 -1.87 -2.49 15.16
C ASN A 266 -1.22 -1.62 14.06
N GLY A 267 -1.24 -2.07 12.80
CA GLY A 267 -0.77 -1.28 11.66
C GLY A 267 -1.58 0.01 11.47
N ILE A 268 -2.91 -0.05 11.64
CA ILE A 268 -3.78 1.13 11.59
C ILE A 268 -3.45 2.11 12.72
N SER A 269 -3.22 1.61 13.94
CA SER A 269 -2.82 2.42 15.09
C SER A 269 -1.47 3.10 14.84
N GLN A 270 -0.51 2.40 14.21
CA GLN A 270 0.75 2.99 13.77
C GLN A 270 0.53 4.10 12.75
N ALA A 271 -0.33 3.89 11.74
CA ALA A 271 -0.63 4.90 10.74
C ALA A 271 -1.19 6.19 11.37
N LYS A 272 -2.14 6.07 12.30
CA LYS A 272 -2.66 7.21 13.06
C LYS A 272 -1.56 7.94 13.83
N SER A 273 -0.70 7.18 14.53
CA SER A 273 0.39 7.75 15.33
C SER A 273 1.43 8.48 14.46
N PHE A 274 1.80 7.93 13.30
CA PHE A 274 2.72 8.60 12.38
C PHE A 274 2.12 9.83 11.71
N LYS A 275 0.81 9.81 11.41
CA LYS A 275 0.07 10.97 10.87
C LYS A 275 0.09 12.17 11.83
N GLU A 276 0.13 11.92 13.15
CA GLU A 276 0.27 12.96 14.17
C GLU A 276 1.71 13.53 14.24
N ILE A 277 2.71 12.75 13.81
CA ILE A 277 4.13 13.11 13.90
C ILE A 277 4.63 13.85 12.66
N THR A 278 4.19 13.43 11.47
CA THR A 278 4.66 13.98 10.19
C THR A 278 3.57 13.90 9.13
N ASN A 279 3.69 14.71 8.08
CA ASN A 279 2.78 14.70 6.95
C ASN A 279 3.03 13.47 6.07
N ILE A 280 2.22 12.43 6.24
CA ILE A 280 2.28 11.21 5.42
C ILE A 280 1.50 11.43 4.12
N THR A 281 2.16 11.20 2.98
CA THR A 281 1.56 11.37 1.65
C THR A 281 1.11 10.07 1.02
N GLY A 282 1.58 8.93 1.53
CA GLY A 282 1.21 7.60 1.02
C GLY A 282 1.67 6.47 1.92
N ILE A 283 1.09 5.30 1.70
CA ILE A 283 1.40 4.08 2.45
C ILE A 283 2.00 3.04 1.51
N VAL A 284 3.05 2.36 2.00
CA VAL A 284 3.59 1.13 1.43
C VAL A 284 3.15 -0.02 2.34
N LEU A 285 2.26 -0.85 1.85
CA LEU A 285 1.72 -1.98 2.61
C LEU A 285 2.48 -3.26 2.25
N THR A 286 3.33 -3.73 3.14
CA THR A 286 4.17 -4.92 2.92
C THR A 286 3.49 -6.21 3.40
N LYS A 287 3.94 -7.37 2.92
CA LYS A 287 3.54 -8.71 3.34
C LYS A 287 2.03 -8.99 3.23
N LEU A 288 1.37 -8.40 2.24
CA LEU A 288 -0.07 -8.59 2.03
C LEU A 288 -0.38 -10.04 1.62
N ASP A 289 0.57 -10.72 0.98
CA ASP A 289 0.53 -12.16 0.65
C ASP A 289 0.62 -13.09 1.87
N GLY A 290 1.14 -12.57 2.98
CA GLY A 290 1.31 -13.30 4.25
C GLY A 290 0.07 -13.34 5.12
N THR A 291 -0.96 -12.53 4.84
CA THR A 291 -2.14 -12.39 5.70
C THR A 291 -3.40 -13.01 5.10
N ALA A 292 -4.23 -13.57 5.98
CA ALA A 292 -5.61 -13.95 5.65
C ALA A 292 -6.62 -12.78 5.84
N LYS A 293 -6.11 -11.57 6.18
CA LYS A 293 -6.88 -10.41 6.60
C LYS A 293 -6.74 -9.28 5.59
N GLY A 294 -7.19 -9.52 4.37
CA GLY A 294 -7.10 -8.59 3.25
C GLY A 294 -7.81 -7.25 3.45
N GLY A 295 -8.81 -7.16 4.34
CA GLY A 295 -9.58 -5.94 4.60
C GLY A 295 -8.78 -4.76 5.16
N ILE A 296 -7.54 -4.96 5.60
CA ILE A 296 -6.66 -3.91 6.15
C ILE A 296 -6.51 -2.71 5.20
N VAL A 297 -6.52 -2.91 3.89
CA VAL A 297 -6.45 -1.82 2.89
C VAL A 297 -7.61 -0.85 3.05
N LEU A 298 -8.83 -1.39 3.21
CA LEU A 298 -10.07 -0.60 3.41
C LEU A 298 -10.02 0.14 4.74
N ALA A 299 -9.60 -0.55 5.81
CA ALA A 299 -9.49 0.03 7.14
C ALA A 299 -8.46 1.15 7.23
N ILE A 300 -7.32 1.03 6.56
CA ILE A 300 -6.30 2.08 6.46
C ILE A 300 -6.89 3.33 5.81
N LYS A 301 -7.54 3.17 4.66
CA LYS A 301 -8.14 4.30 3.92
C LYS A 301 -9.17 5.02 4.78
N GLU A 302 -10.12 4.30 5.36
CA GLU A 302 -11.19 4.85 6.20
C GLU A 302 -10.65 5.59 7.41
N ASN A 303 -9.67 5.00 8.11
CA ASN A 303 -9.15 5.55 9.37
C ASN A 303 -8.15 6.69 9.20
N THR A 304 -7.50 6.80 8.05
CA THR A 304 -6.39 7.76 7.87
C THR A 304 -6.59 8.73 6.72
N ASN A 305 -7.41 8.37 5.76
CA ASN A 305 -7.56 9.04 4.46
C ASN A 305 -6.23 9.21 3.70
N ILE A 306 -5.24 8.32 3.96
CA ILE A 306 -3.96 8.29 3.26
C ILE A 306 -4.04 7.23 2.17
N PRO A 307 -3.61 7.54 0.92
CA PRO A 307 -3.63 6.55 -0.15
C PRO A 307 -2.59 5.45 0.07
N VAL A 308 -2.95 4.21 -0.22
CA VAL A 308 -1.97 3.14 -0.42
C VAL A 308 -1.33 3.35 -1.79
N LYS A 309 0.01 3.46 -1.85
CA LYS A 309 0.75 3.68 -3.10
C LYS A 309 1.41 2.42 -3.61
N PHE A 310 1.86 1.55 -2.71
CA PHE A 310 2.49 0.27 -3.07
C PHE A 310 2.01 -0.85 -2.17
N VAL A 311 1.96 -2.05 -2.74
CA VAL A 311 1.67 -3.30 -2.00
C VAL A 311 2.74 -4.35 -2.26
N GLY A 312 3.17 -5.03 -1.19
CA GLY A 312 4.06 -6.18 -1.24
C GLY A 312 3.25 -7.47 -1.29
N LEU A 313 3.40 -8.21 -2.38
CA LEU A 313 2.69 -9.45 -2.70
C LEU A 313 3.65 -10.63 -2.82
N GLY A 314 4.82 -10.55 -2.16
CA GLY A 314 5.84 -11.60 -2.15
C GLY A 314 7.24 -11.06 -1.86
N GLU A 315 8.22 -11.97 -1.85
CA GLU A 315 9.61 -11.69 -1.46
C GLU A 315 10.50 -11.20 -2.60
N LYS A 316 10.17 -11.48 -3.87
CA LYS A 316 10.99 -11.10 -5.03
C LYS A 316 11.09 -9.59 -5.18
N GLU A 317 12.15 -9.12 -5.83
CA GLU A 317 12.38 -7.69 -6.11
C GLU A 317 11.23 -7.04 -6.90
N THR A 318 10.51 -7.83 -7.69
CA THR A 318 9.37 -7.40 -8.50
C THR A 318 8.02 -7.50 -7.79
N ASP A 319 7.97 -7.98 -6.54
CA ASP A 319 6.71 -8.24 -5.83
C ASP A 319 6.22 -7.07 -4.97
N LEU A 320 6.88 -5.92 -5.06
CA LEU A 320 6.35 -4.65 -4.59
C LEU A 320 5.85 -3.87 -5.81
N ILE A 321 4.54 -3.74 -5.93
CA ILE A 321 3.88 -3.16 -7.10
C ILE A 321 3.05 -1.94 -6.72
N PRO A 322 2.79 -1.00 -7.64
CA PRO A 322 1.85 0.09 -7.42
C PRO A 322 0.48 -0.46 -7.01
N PHE A 323 -0.16 0.21 -6.07
CA PHE A 323 -1.49 -0.19 -5.66
C PHE A 323 -2.53 0.17 -6.71
N ASP A 324 -3.35 -0.80 -7.06
CA ASP A 324 -4.48 -0.69 -7.96
C ASP A 324 -5.71 -1.30 -7.29
N ILE A 325 -6.73 -0.50 -7.03
CA ILE A 325 -7.92 -0.94 -6.31
C ILE A 325 -8.75 -1.94 -7.12
N GLU A 326 -8.79 -1.81 -8.46
CA GLU A 326 -9.55 -2.74 -9.29
C GLU A 326 -8.89 -4.12 -9.31
N LYS A 327 -7.55 -4.17 -9.47
CA LYS A 327 -6.78 -5.42 -9.41
C LYS A 327 -6.86 -6.05 -8.01
N TYR A 328 -6.83 -5.22 -6.95
CA TYR A 328 -6.98 -5.69 -5.57
C TYR A 328 -8.36 -6.32 -5.33
N ILE A 329 -9.44 -5.65 -5.71
CA ILE A 329 -10.82 -6.16 -5.58
C ILE A 329 -10.99 -7.41 -6.45
N TYR A 330 -10.50 -7.40 -7.69
CA TYR A 330 -10.52 -8.59 -8.54
C TYR A 330 -9.76 -9.77 -7.90
N GLY A 331 -8.52 -9.54 -7.44
CA GLY A 331 -7.70 -10.56 -6.79
C GLY A 331 -8.33 -11.13 -5.53
N LEU A 332 -9.09 -10.33 -4.78
CA LEU A 332 -9.77 -10.76 -3.56
C LEU A 332 -11.10 -11.48 -3.83
N PHE A 333 -11.87 -11.08 -4.84
CA PHE A 333 -13.25 -11.53 -5.05
C PHE A 333 -13.50 -12.25 -6.38
N LYS A 334 -12.47 -12.60 -7.16
CA LYS A 334 -12.69 -13.22 -8.50
C LYS A 334 -13.50 -14.51 -8.45
N GLU A 335 -13.48 -15.25 -7.35
CA GLU A 335 -14.19 -16.51 -7.13
C GLU A 335 -15.52 -16.34 -6.36
N PHE A 336 -15.91 -15.10 -6.06
CA PHE A 336 -17.13 -14.76 -5.31
C PHE A 336 -18.39 -14.54 -6.16
#